data_b3725b18c49893b1c30c26f0c906cb06
#
_entry.id   b3725b18c49893b1c30c26f0c906cb06
#
_cell.length_a   1.000
_cell.length_b   1.000
_cell.length_c   1.000
_cell.angle_alpha   90.00
_cell.angle_beta   90.00
_cell.angle_gamma   90.00
#
_symmetry.space_group_name_H-M   'P 1'
#
loop_
_entity.id
_entity.type
_entity.pdbx_description
1 polymer ?
#
loop_
_entity_poly.entity_id
_entity_poly.type
_entity_poly.pdbx_seq_one_letter_code
_entity_poly.pdbx_strand_id
1 'polypeptide(L)'
;MFKYILILLGVIFSTSTFAETDWQSGKYDFKWMHVPVVCGPSEEVQRYLSDNDFELESVSVGREGANADGDPAYFVTYFVNKSKTESVSAITSPTGNETCMMYRSFDLKRPGTQT
;
A
#
# COMPACT_ATOMS: atom_id res chain seq x y z
N MET A 1 35.25 29.98 22.09
CA MET A 1 33.99 30.66 21.81
C MET A 1 33.30 30.12 20.59
N PHE A 2 34.01 29.91 19.53
CA PHE A 2 33.42 29.37 18.32
C PHE A 2 32.89 27.95 18.45
N LYS A 3 33.42 27.25 19.43
CA LYS A 3 33.00 25.87 19.71
C LYS A 3 31.54 25.75 20.07
N TYR A 4 31.00 26.74 20.73
CA TYR A 4 29.63 26.68 21.20
C TYR A 4 28.62 26.84 20.08
N ILE A 5 28.99 27.60 19.07
CA ILE A 5 28.11 27.80 17.91
C ILE A 5 27.97 26.51 17.13
N LEU A 6 29.03 25.73 17.03
CA LEU A 6 29.00 24.45 16.31
C LEU A 6 28.10 23.43 17.01
N ILE A 7 28.10 23.44 18.33
CA ILE A 7 27.26 22.52 19.11
C ILE A 7 25.81 22.82 18.89
N LEU A 8 25.44 24.08 18.82
CA LEU A 8 24.06 24.46 18.58
C LEU A 8 23.57 24.03 17.22
N LEU A 9 24.42 24.11 16.21
CA LEU A 9 24.08 23.67 14.87
C LEU A 9 23.83 22.16 14.82
N GLY A 10 24.58 21.40 15.59
CA GLY A 10 24.40 19.95 15.64
C GLY A 10 23.06 19.53 16.19
N VAL A 11 22.51 20.28 17.11
CA VAL A 11 21.23 19.95 17.75
C VAL A 11 20.08 20.10 16.78
N ILE A 12 20.16 21.04 15.85
CA ILE A 12 19.06 21.31 14.92
C ILE A 12 18.74 20.14 14.04
N PHE A 13 19.71 19.30 13.72
CA PHE A 13 19.51 18.17 12.82
C PHE A 13 19.00 16.91 13.51
N SER A 14 18.83 16.95 14.81
CA SER A 14 18.37 15.79 15.55
C SER A 14 16.86 15.63 15.53
N THR A 15 16.12 16.57 14.97
CA THR A 15 14.68 16.49 14.93
C THR A 15 14.21 15.41 13.97
N SER A 16 13.39 14.53 14.47
CA SER A 16 12.81 13.48 13.66
C SER A 16 11.87 14.08 12.62
N THR A 17 11.90 13.51 11.43
CA THR A 17 11.07 13.96 10.33
C THR A 17 9.86 13.06 10.10
N PHE A 18 9.57 12.13 11.00
CA PHE A 18 8.39 11.30 10.86
C PHE A 18 7.16 12.13 11.12
N ALA A 19 6.38 12.34 10.08
CA ALA A 19 5.09 12.98 10.23
C ALA A 19 4.15 12.01 10.93
N GLU A 20 3.40 12.51 11.88
CA GLU A 20 2.33 11.71 12.46
C GLU A 20 1.30 11.44 11.39
N THR A 21 0.88 10.18 11.28
CA THR A 21 -0.19 9.79 10.39
C THR A 21 -1.46 9.59 11.20
N ASP A 22 -2.60 9.57 10.52
CA ASP A 22 -3.86 9.26 11.18
C ASP A 22 -3.82 7.92 11.88
N TRP A 23 -3.03 6.99 11.35
CA TRP A 23 -2.86 5.66 11.94
C TRP A 23 -2.13 5.71 13.29
N GLN A 24 -1.30 6.72 13.50
CA GLN A 24 -0.39 6.82 14.64
C GLN A 24 -0.76 7.94 15.61
N SER A 25 -1.90 8.57 15.41
CA SER A 25 -2.29 9.74 16.21
C SER A 25 -2.69 9.39 17.64
N GLY A 26 -2.87 8.12 17.97
CA GLY A 26 -3.36 7.70 19.27
C GLY A 26 -4.88 7.75 19.40
N LYS A 27 -5.56 8.27 18.39
CA LYS A 27 -7.02 8.33 18.37
C LYS A 27 -7.65 6.95 18.23
N TYR A 28 -6.96 6.07 17.53
CA TYR A 28 -7.42 4.70 17.31
C TYR A 28 -6.36 3.73 17.81
N ASP A 29 -6.78 2.55 18.20
CA ASP A 29 -5.89 1.51 18.67
C ASP A 29 -5.36 0.69 17.48
N PHE A 30 -4.47 1.30 16.70
CA PHE A 30 -3.87 0.67 15.52
C PHE A 30 -2.41 0.38 15.76
N LYS A 31 -1.91 -0.64 15.10
CA LYS A 31 -0.49 -0.99 15.14
C LYS A 31 -0.07 -1.54 13.78
N TRP A 32 1.19 -1.35 13.44
CA TRP A 32 1.77 -1.92 12.24
C TRP A 32 1.97 -3.42 12.42
N MET A 33 1.66 -4.18 11.39
CA MET A 33 1.84 -5.62 11.38
C MET A 33 2.43 -6.05 10.04
N HIS A 34 3.06 -7.20 10.05
CA HIS A 34 3.60 -7.80 8.84
C HIS A 34 2.61 -8.85 8.32
N VAL A 35 2.30 -8.75 7.04
CA VAL A 35 1.40 -9.68 6.37
C VAL A 35 2.16 -10.29 5.20
N PRO A 36 2.16 -11.61 5.03
CA PRO A 36 2.86 -12.21 3.90
C PRO A 36 2.20 -11.82 2.59
N VAL A 37 3.03 -11.46 1.62
CA VAL A 37 2.60 -11.11 0.27
C VAL A 37 3.51 -11.82 -0.71
N VAL A 38 3.02 -12.06 -1.91
CA VAL A 38 3.79 -12.68 -2.99
C VAL A 38 4.17 -11.59 -3.97
N CYS A 39 5.47 -11.35 -4.12
CA CYS A 39 5.97 -10.28 -4.95
C CYS A 39 6.76 -10.82 -6.13
N GLY A 40 6.68 -10.12 -7.23
CA GLY A 40 7.46 -10.45 -8.41
C GLY A 40 7.47 -9.29 -9.40
N PRO A 41 8.18 -9.45 -10.51
CA PRO A 41 8.11 -8.46 -11.59
C PRO A 41 6.67 -8.24 -12.00
N SER A 42 6.31 -6.98 -12.22
CA SER A 42 4.92 -6.64 -12.54
C SER A 42 4.40 -7.42 -13.77
N GLU A 43 5.27 -7.67 -14.75
CA GLU A 43 4.88 -8.43 -15.93
C GLU A 43 4.48 -9.87 -15.59
N GLU A 44 5.18 -10.49 -14.66
CA GLU A 44 4.88 -11.86 -14.25
C GLU A 44 3.58 -11.92 -13.47
N VAL A 45 3.35 -10.94 -12.61
CA VAL A 45 2.11 -10.88 -11.84
C VAL A 45 0.93 -10.68 -12.80
N GLN A 46 1.07 -9.80 -13.78
CA GLN A 46 0.01 -9.58 -14.76
C GLN A 46 -0.26 -10.84 -15.59
N ARG A 47 0.79 -11.58 -15.92
CA ARG A 47 0.62 -12.85 -16.62
C ARG A 47 -0.16 -13.86 -15.79
N TYR A 48 0.19 -13.97 -14.51
CA TYR A 48 -0.53 -14.85 -13.60
C TYR A 48 -2.01 -14.48 -13.53
N LEU A 49 -2.30 -13.20 -13.37
CA LEU A 49 -3.67 -12.72 -13.26
C LEU A 49 -4.45 -12.99 -14.57
N SER A 50 -3.83 -12.72 -15.69
CA SER A 50 -4.45 -12.98 -16.99
C SER A 50 -4.70 -14.46 -17.22
N ASP A 51 -3.74 -15.31 -16.86
CA ASP A 51 -3.88 -16.77 -17.01
C ASP A 51 -5.00 -17.33 -16.17
N ASN A 52 -5.37 -16.63 -15.10
CA ASN A 52 -6.44 -17.05 -14.20
C ASN A 52 -7.73 -16.26 -14.40
N ASP A 53 -7.85 -15.58 -15.53
CA ASP A 53 -9.06 -14.84 -15.92
C ASP A 53 -9.43 -13.68 -15.00
N PHE A 54 -8.45 -13.08 -14.35
CA PHE A 54 -8.67 -11.87 -13.57
C PHE A 54 -8.61 -10.63 -14.46
N GLU A 55 -9.49 -9.71 -14.20
CA GLU A 55 -9.56 -8.43 -14.88
C GLU A 55 -9.41 -7.29 -13.89
N LEU A 56 -8.78 -6.22 -14.32
CA LEU A 56 -8.59 -5.04 -13.47
C LEU A 56 -9.94 -4.38 -13.23
N GLU A 57 -10.29 -4.22 -11.95
CA GLU A 57 -11.54 -3.59 -11.55
C GLU A 57 -11.31 -2.14 -11.15
N SER A 58 -10.25 -1.86 -10.40
CA SER A 58 -9.97 -0.50 -9.95
C SER A 58 -8.49 -0.28 -9.70
N VAL A 59 -8.09 0.98 -9.82
CA VAL A 59 -6.74 1.44 -9.51
C VAL A 59 -6.86 2.67 -8.62
N SER A 60 -6.06 2.70 -7.58
CA SER A 60 -5.97 3.87 -6.72
C SER A 60 -4.52 4.09 -6.30
N VAL A 61 -4.26 5.24 -5.72
CA VAL A 61 -2.91 5.59 -5.27
C VAL A 61 -2.89 5.57 -3.74
N GLY A 62 -2.07 4.67 -3.20
CA GLY A 62 -1.81 4.64 -1.77
C GLY A 62 -0.84 5.76 -1.40
N ARG A 63 -1.23 6.60 -0.47
CA ARG A 63 -0.43 7.76 -0.07
C ARG A 63 -0.04 7.67 1.38
N GLU A 64 1.08 8.29 1.70
CA GLU A 64 1.59 8.28 3.05
C GLU A 64 0.68 9.06 3.99
N GLY A 65 0.59 8.57 5.23
CA GLY A 65 -0.13 9.25 6.29
C GLY A 65 -1.65 9.22 6.17
N ALA A 66 -2.21 8.37 5.30
CA ALA A 66 -3.65 8.33 5.07
C ALA A 66 -4.20 9.72 4.73
N ASN A 67 -3.44 10.48 3.95
CA ASN A 67 -3.70 11.87 3.65
C ASN A 67 -3.73 12.05 2.14
N ALA A 68 -4.76 12.71 1.62
CA ALA A 68 -4.92 12.95 0.18
C ALA A 68 -3.75 13.72 -0.43
N ASP A 69 -3.06 14.52 0.38
CA ASP A 69 -1.90 15.28 -0.06
C ASP A 69 -0.57 14.58 0.23
N GLY A 70 -0.63 13.38 0.78
CA GLY A 70 0.57 12.61 1.09
C GLY A 70 1.30 12.17 -0.16
N ASP A 71 2.58 11.85 0.00
CA ASP A 71 3.37 11.35 -1.11
C ASP A 71 2.87 9.99 -1.58
N PRO A 72 2.84 9.74 -2.89
CA PRO A 72 2.46 8.43 -3.41
C PRO A 72 3.42 7.36 -2.90
N ALA A 73 2.87 6.32 -2.28
CA ALA A 73 3.66 5.20 -1.78
C ALA A 73 3.58 4.02 -2.73
N TYR A 74 2.36 3.67 -3.13
CA TYR A 74 2.12 2.53 -4.02
C TYR A 74 0.88 2.76 -4.83
N PHE A 75 0.81 2.08 -5.97
CA PHE A 75 -0.47 1.93 -6.69
C PHE A 75 -1.18 0.72 -6.11
N VAL A 76 -2.44 0.89 -5.79
CA VAL A 76 -3.28 -0.18 -5.26
C VAL A 76 -4.24 -0.61 -6.34
N THR A 77 -4.19 -1.89 -6.70
CA THR A 77 -5.01 -2.43 -7.77
C THR A 77 -5.88 -3.55 -7.22
N TYR A 78 -7.08 -3.63 -7.76
CA TYR A 78 -8.06 -4.63 -7.37
C TYR A 78 -8.52 -5.36 -8.63
N PHE A 79 -8.40 -6.67 -8.60
CA PHE A 79 -8.74 -7.54 -9.72
C PHE A 79 -9.87 -8.47 -9.33
N VAL A 80 -10.74 -8.74 -10.28
CA VAL A 80 -11.87 -9.64 -10.09
C VAL A 80 -11.91 -10.58 -11.29
N ASN A 81 -12.19 -11.87 -11.04
CA ASN A 81 -12.25 -12.82 -12.13
C ASN A 81 -13.56 -12.64 -12.93
N LYS A 82 -13.62 -13.26 -14.12
CA LYS A 82 -14.76 -13.08 -15.02
C LYS A 82 -16.08 -13.51 -14.40
N SER A 83 -16.08 -14.54 -13.60
CA SER A 83 -17.29 -15.03 -12.95
C SER A 83 -17.69 -14.23 -11.70
N LYS A 84 -16.88 -13.23 -11.31
CA LYS A 84 -17.16 -12.38 -10.15
C LYS A 84 -17.20 -13.14 -8.83
N THR A 85 -16.44 -14.20 -8.71
CA THR A 85 -16.42 -15.04 -7.51
C THR A 85 -15.10 -14.95 -6.74
N GLU A 86 -14.06 -14.41 -7.34
CA GLU A 86 -12.73 -14.33 -6.74
C GLU A 86 -12.13 -12.94 -6.97
N SER A 87 -11.26 -12.55 -6.06
CA SER A 87 -10.58 -11.28 -6.16
C SER A 87 -9.13 -11.37 -5.73
N VAL A 88 -8.32 -10.45 -6.23
CA VAL A 88 -6.93 -10.29 -5.82
C VAL A 88 -6.69 -8.79 -5.61
N SER A 89 -6.12 -8.46 -4.47
CA SER A 89 -5.65 -7.11 -4.20
C SER A 89 -4.14 -7.08 -4.35
N ALA A 90 -3.61 -6.09 -5.01
CA ALA A 90 -2.19 -5.99 -5.25
C ALA A 90 -1.70 -4.56 -5.04
N ILE A 91 -0.42 -4.45 -4.74
CA ILE A 91 0.24 -3.16 -4.62
C ILE A 91 1.44 -3.17 -5.57
N THR A 92 1.60 -2.08 -6.32
CA THR A 92 2.69 -1.92 -7.27
C THR A 92 3.57 -0.77 -6.83
N SER A 93 4.89 -0.97 -6.93
CA SER A 93 5.85 0.07 -6.56
C SER A 93 5.64 1.34 -7.40
N PRO A 94 6.08 2.51 -6.90
CA PRO A 94 5.95 3.75 -7.66
C PRO A 94 6.63 3.71 -9.03
N THR A 95 7.68 2.92 -9.18
CA THR A 95 8.37 2.74 -10.46
C THR A 95 7.62 1.81 -11.41
N GLY A 96 6.65 1.06 -10.89
CA GLY A 96 5.83 0.17 -11.70
C GLY A 96 6.45 -1.17 -12.03
N ASN A 97 7.66 -1.46 -11.56
CA ASN A 97 8.38 -2.65 -11.96
C ASN A 97 8.19 -3.86 -11.04
N GLU A 98 7.65 -3.67 -9.86
CA GLU A 98 7.40 -4.76 -8.91
C GLU A 98 5.98 -4.67 -8.38
N THR A 99 5.31 -5.81 -8.34
CA THR A 99 3.95 -5.91 -7.83
C THR A 99 3.89 -7.02 -6.78
N CYS A 100 3.22 -6.74 -5.69
CA CYS A 100 3.00 -7.70 -4.63
C CYS A 100 1.51 -7.98 -4.54
N MET A 101 1.14 -9.25 -4.65
CA MET A 101 -0.24 -9.70 -4.47
C MET A 101 -0.46 -10.02 -3.01
N MET A 102 -1.59 -9.60 -2.48
CA MET A 102 -2.03 -9.99 -1.17
C MET A 102 -2.62 -11.40 -1.27
N TYR A 103 -3.78 -11.64 -0.82
CA TYR A 103 -4.35 -12.97 -0.94
C TYR A 103 -5.24 -13.07 -2.19
N ARG A 104 -5.26 -14.24 -2.79
CA ARG A 104 -6.32 -14.58 -3.73
C ARG A 104 -7.52 -14.97 -2.88
N SER A 105 -8.60 -14.20 -3.02
CA SER A 105 -9.78 -14.34 -2.17
C SER A 105 -10.91 -14.98 -2.95
N PHE A 106 -11.67 -15.81 -2.27
CA PHE A 106 -12.76 -16.59 -2.85
C PHE A 106 -14.09 -16.16 -2.24
N ASP A 107 -15.17 -16.65 -2.81
CA ASP A 107 -16.53 -16.37 -2.31
C ASP A 107 -16.82 -14.87 -2.25
N LEU A 108 -16.42 -14.17 -3.29
CA LEU A 108 -16.65 -12.73 -3.39
C LEU A 108 -18.14 -12.45 -3.38
N LYS A 109 -18.57 -11.59 -2.47
CA LYS A 109 -19.96 -11.17 -2.34
C LYS A 109 -20.03 -9.67 -2.11
N ARG A 110 -21.05 -9.04 -2.67
CA ARG A 110 -21.31 -7.64 -2.41
C ARG A 110 -22.24 -7.52 -1.21
N PRO A 111 -21.93 -6.63 -0.26
CA PRO A 111 -22.83 -6.40 0.88
C PRO A 111 -24.24 -6.07 0.41
N GLY A 112 -25.24 -6.68 1.04
CA GLY A 112 -26.63 -6.47 0.71
C GLY A 112 -27.15 -7.26 -0.47
N THR A 113 -26.30 -8.02 -1.14
CA THR A 113 -26.72 -8.88 -2.25
C THR A 113 -27.16 -10.22 -1.69
N GLN A 114 -28.34 -10.65 -2.08
CA GLN A 114 -28.81 -11.99 -1.75
C GLN A 114 -28.38 -12.96 -2.84
N THR A 115 -27.79 -14.02 -2.41
CA THR A 115 -27.33 -15.06 -3.32
C THR A 115 -27.97 -16.38 -2.95
#